data_7d2f591302240e0067f772963fb0d511
#
_entry.id   7d2f591302240e0067f772963fb0d511
#
_cell.length_a   1.000
_cell.length_b   1.000
_cell.length_c   1.000
_cell.angle_alpha   90.00
_cell.angle_beta   90.00
_cell.angle_gamma   90.00
#
_symmetry.space_group_name_H-M   'P 1'
#
loop_
_entity.id
_entity.type
_entity.pdbx_description
1 polymer ?
#
loop_
_entity_poly.entity_id
_entity_poly.type
_entity_poly.pdbx_seq_one_letter_code
_entity_poly.pdbx_strand_id
1 'polypeptide(L)'
;MARVKRGVTSHAKHKKTLKAAKGFYGRRKNTIRAAKAAVDRSMQYATRDRRAKKRVFRALWIQRLNAAVRGSGITYSRFIDGLSKAGIEIDRKVLSELAIAQPDAFKAIVEKAKSALPALA
;
A
#
# COMPACT_ATOMS: atom_id res chain seq x y z
N MET A 1 -42.58 -34.67 -15.08
CA MET A 1 -41.26 -34.34 -14.42
C MET A 1 -40.77 -32.99 -14.87
N ALA A 2 -40.29 -32.20 -13.90
CA ALA A 2 -39.68 -30.90 -14.21
C ALA A 2 -38.32 -31.10 -14.90
N ARG A 3 -38.14 -30.44 -16.03
CA ARG A 3 -36.88 -30.49 -16.76
C ARG A 3 -35.96 -29.39 -16.25
N VAL A 4 -34.74 -29.74 -15.92
CA VAL A 4 -33.70 -28.76 -15.55
C VAL A 4 -33.28 -28.00 -16.81
N LYS A 5 -33.48 -26.69 -16.80
CA LYS A 5 -33.10 -25.82 -17.90
C LYS A 5 -31.81 -25.05 -17.52
N ARG A 6 -30.83 -25.11 -18.38
CA ARG A 6 -29.52 -24.52 -18.12
C ARG A 6 -29.38 -23.05 -18.57
N GLY A 7 -30.35 -22.55 -19.32
CA GLY A 7 -30.30 -21.19 -19.85
C GLY A 7 -30.19 -20.12 -18.76
N VAL A 8 -30.98 -20.27 -17.70
CA VAL A 8 -31.02 -19.31 -16.59
C VAL A 8 -29.67 -19.30 -15.83
N THR A 9 -29.13 -20.47 -15.50
CA THR A 9 -27.88 -20.60 -14.78
C THR A 9 -26.70 -20.10 -15.61
N SER A 10 -26.67 -20.43 -16.89
CA SER A 10 -25.66 -19.98 -17.82
C SER A 10 -25.64 -18.44 -17.93
N HIS A 11 -26.82 -17.85 -18.11
CA HIS A 11 -26.98 -16.39 -18.19
C HIS A 11 -26.54 -15.71 -16.90
N ALA A 12 -26.88 -16.26 -15.75
CA ALA A 12 -26.49 -15.73 -14.45
C ALA A 12 -24.96 -15.71 -14.27
N LYS A 13 -24.27 -16.76 -14.69
CA LYS A 13 -22.80 -16.84 -14.66
C LYS A 13 -22.15 -15.82 -15.58
N HIS A 14 -22.68 -15.67 -16.79
CA HIS A 14 -22.19 -14.68 -17.75
C HIS A 14 -22.42 -13.25 -17.24
N LYS A 15 -23.58 -12.99 -16.69
CA LYS A 15 -23.91 -11.68 -16.11
C LYS A 15 -22.99 -11.31 -14.96
N LYS A 16 -22.64 -12.28 -14.11
CA LYS A 16 -21.68 -12.07 -13.01
C LYS A 16 -20.33 -11.61 -13.54
N THR A 17 -19.81 -12.29 -14.58
CA THR A 17 -18.54 -11.95 -15.21
C THR A 17 -18.58 -10.57 -15.86
N LEU A 18 -19.65 -10.29 -16.62
CA LEU A 18 -19.80 -9.00 -17.30
C LEU A 18 -19.96 -7.84 -16.31
N LYS A 19 -20.62 -8.08 -15.19
CA LYS A 19 -20.71 -7.07 -14.12
C LYS A 19 -19.36 -6.75 -13.53
N ALA A 20 -18.50 -7.76 -13.33
CA ALA A 20 -17.14 -7.57 -12.85
C ALA A 20 -16.25 -6.87 -13.88
N ALA A 21 -16.57 -7.00 -15.17
CA ALA A 21 -15.85 -6.36 -16.28
C ALA A 21 -16.36 -4.95 -16.61
N LYS A 22 -17.30 -4.42 -15.85
CA LYS A 22 -17.90 -3.10 -16.11
C LYS A 22 -16.80 -2.02 -16.12
N GLY A 23 -16.81 -1.20 -17.16
CA GLY A 23 -15.85 -0.14 -17.36
C GLY A 23 -14.58 -0.57 -18.09
N PHE A 24 -14.41 -1.82 -18.46
CA PHE A 24 -13.25 -2.30 -19.20
C PHE A 24 -13.26 -1.77 -20.63
N TYR A 25 -12.09 -1.64 -21.21
CA TYR A 25 -11.89 -1.06 -22.52
C TYR A 25 -12.43 -1.97 -23.63
N GLY A 26 -13.08 -1.37 -24.61
CA GLY A 26 -13.55 -2.06 -25.82
C GLY A 26 -14.54 -3.18 -25.53
N ARG A 27 -14.36 -4.33 -26.17
CA ARG A 27 -15.24 -5.48 -26.05
C ARG A 27 -15.04 -6.30 -24.79
N ARG A 28 -14.04 -5.98 -24.00
CA ARG A 28 -13.79 -6.65 -22.71
C ARG A 28 -14.91 -6.41 -21.70
N LYS A 29 -15.71 -5.37 -21.87
CA LYS A 29 -16.83 -5.03 -20.97
C LYS A 29 -18.15 -5.68 -21.37
N ASN A 30 -18.33 -6.10 -22.63
CA ASN A 30 -19.63 -6.52 -23.16
C ASN A 30 -19.63 -7.85 -23.92
N THR A 31 -18.47 -8.46 -24.16
CA THR A 31 -18.35 -9.77 -24.82
C THR A 31 -17.83 -10.79 -23.84
N ILE A 32 -18.59 -11.88 -23.60
CA ILE A 32 -18.27 -12.83 -22.50
C ILE A 32 -16.88 -13.48 -22.63
N ARG A 33 -16.48 -13.88 -23.83
CA ARG A 33 -15.18 -14.52 -24.04
C ARG A 33 -14.02 -13.58 -23.66
N ALA A 34 -14.08 -12.35 -24.17
CA ALA A 34 -13.07 -11.34 -23.86
C ALA A 34 -13.16 -10.88 -22.40
N ALA A 35 -14.37 -10.72 -21.87
CA ALA A 35 -14.60 -10.30 -20.49
C ALA A 35 -14.07 -11.32 -19.49
N LYS A 36 -14.26 -12.61 -19.74
CA LYS A 36 -13.81 -13.68 -18.85
C LYS A 36 -12.29 -13.66 -18.69
N ALA A 37 -11.55 -13.59 -19.80
CA ALA A 37 -10.09 -13.49 -19.76
C ALA A 37 -9.64 -12.19 -19.09
N ALA A 38 -10.31 -11.07 -19.37
CA ALA A 38 -9.97 -9.78 -18.79
C ALA A 38 -10.21 -9.73 -17.28
N VAL A 39 -11.30 -10.33 -16.80
CA VAL A 39 -11.61 -10.39 -15.35
C VAL A 39 -10.60 -11.27 -14.62
N ASP A 40 -10.23 -12.42 -15.19
CA ASP A 40 -9.21 -13.30 -14.60
C ASP A 40 -7.89 -12.55 -14.46
N ARG A 41 -7.47 -11.83 -15.49
CA ARG A 41 -6.25 -11.03 -15.48
C ARG A 41 -6.34 -9.89 -14.46
N SER A 42 -7.47 -9.23 -14.39
CA SER A 42 -7.74 -8.16 -13.42
C SER A 42 -7.59 -8.66 -11.99
N MET A 43 -8.10 -9.85 -11.69
CA MET A 43 -7.97 -10.46 -10.35
C MET A 43 -6.52 -10.80 -10.01
N GLN A 44 -5.75 -11.29 -11.01
CA GLN A 44 -4.31 -11.55 -10.85
C GLN A 44 -3.56 -10.25 -10.54
N TYR A 45 -3.87 -9.18 -11.27
CA TYR A 45 -3.28 -7.86 -11.03
C TYR A 45 -3.68 -7.32 -9.66
N ALA A 46 -4.92 -7.51 -9.25
CA ALA A 46 -5.39 -7.06 -7.93
C ALA A 46 -4.60 -7.73 -6.80
N THR A 47 -4.36 -9.04 -6.88
CA THR A 47 -3.55 -9.77 -5.91
C THR A 47 -2.10 -9.29 -5.90
N ARG A 48 -1.51 -9.19 -7.07
CA ARG A 48 -0.14 -8.69 -7.23
C ARG A 48 0.02 -7.29 -6.64
N ASP A 49 -0.90 -6.40 -6.98
CA ASP A 49 -0.80 -4.99 -6.63
C ASP A 49 -1.12 -4.72 -5.16
N ARG A 50 -1.97 -5.54 -4.52
CA ARG A 50 -2.15 -5.46 -3.07
C ARG A 50 -0.85 -5.78 -2.33
N ARG A 51 -0.06 -6.72 -2.83
CA ARG A 51 1.27 -7.03 -2.29
C ARG A 51 2.27 -5.92 -2.58
N ALA A 52 2.28 -5.40 -3.81
CA ALA A 52 3.14 -4.30 -4.22
C ALA A 52 2.81 -3.00 -3.48
N LYS A 53 1.54 -2.76 -3.18
CA LYS A 53 1.06 -1.58 -2.45
C LYS A 53 1.77 -1.40 -1.11
N LYS A 54 1.97 -2.48 -0.38
CA LYS A 54 2.67 -2.45 0.91
C LYS A 54 4.10 -1.94 0.76
N ARG A 55 4.79 -2.38 -0.29
CA ARG A 55 6.16 -1.96 -0.60
C ARG A 55 6.21 -0.49 -1.01
N VAL A 56 5.25 -0.06 -1.83
CA VAL A 56 5.15 1.33 -2.32
C VAL A 56 4.91 2.28 -1.15
N PHE A 57 3.98 1.95 -0.25
CA PHE A 57 3.72 2.78 0.91
C PHE A 57 4.89 2.84 1.88
N ARG A 58 5.57 1.71 2.09
CA ARG A 58 6.77 1.70 2.92
C ARG A 58 7.85 2.63 2.34
N ALA A 59 8.06 2.59 1.03
CA ALA A 59 9.01 3.48 0.36
C ALA A 59 8.61 4.96 0.52
N LEU A 60 7.33 5.26 0.42
CA LEU A 60 6.80 6.61 0.62
C LEU A 60 7.05 7.10 2.06
N TRP A 61 6.78 6.27 3.06
CA TRP A 61 7.02 6.63 4.46
C TRP A 61 8.50 6.89 4.72
N ILE A 62 9.38 6.05 4.18
CA ILE A 62 10.83 6.22 4.29
C ILE A 62 11.27 7.53 3.64
N GLN A 63 10.75 7.85 2.47
CA GLN A 63 11.05 9.09 1.76
C GLN A 63 10.65 10.32 2.57
N ARG A 64 9.44 10.30 3.13
CA ARG A 64 8.93 11.39 3.97
C ARG A 64 9.75 11.56 5.24
N LEU A 65 10.08 10.45 5.90
CA LEU A 65 10.91 10.45 7.10
C LEU A 65 12.33 10.97 6.80
N ASN A 66 12.91 10.52 5.70
CA ASN A 66 14.24 10.97 5.29
C ASN A 66 14.28 12.49 5.08
N ALA A 67 13.27 13.02 4.39
CA ALA A 67 13.16 14.47 4.18
C ALA A 67 13.03 15.23 5.52
N ALA A 68 12.20 14.71 6.41
CA ALA A 68 11.96 15.34 7.72
C ALA A 68 13.19 15.31 8.64
N VAL A 69 13.90 14.20 8.71
CA VAL A 69 15.07 14.07 9.58
C VAL A 69 16.28 14.82 9.05
N ARG A 70 16.39 14.99 7.74
CA ARG A 70 17.46 15.80 7.15
C ARG A 70 17.38 17.26 7.56
N GLY A 71 16.16 17.77 7.76
CA GLY A 71 15.94 19.09 8.32
C GLY A 71 16.48 19.24 9.75
N SER A 72 16.62 18.14 10.46
CA SER A 72 17.17 18.08 11.82
C SER A 72 18.68 17.73 11.84
N GLY A 73 19.32 17.61 10.69
CA GLY A 73 20.77 17.41 10.56
C GLY A 73 21.27 15.99 10.68
N ILE A 74 20.39 14.98 10.61
CA ILE A 74 20.78 13.55 10.62
C ILE A 74 20.25 12.81 9.40
N THR A 75 20.88 11.68 9.10
CA THR A 75 20.41 10.81 8.01
C THR A 75 19.34 9.86 8.50
N TYR A 76 18.56 9.32 7.56
CA TYR A 76 17.52 8.36 7.89
C TYR A 76 18.06 7.12 8.61
N SER A 77 19.18 6.56 8.14
CA SER A 77 19.77 5.38 8.75
C SER A 77 20.21 5.61 10.20
N ARG A 78 20.78 6.76 10.49
CA ARG A 78 21.13 7.14 11.86
C ARG A 78 19.91 7.34 12.73
N PHE A 79 18.85 7.93 12.17
CA PHE A 79 17.58 8.11 12.87
C PHE A 79 16.99 6.77 13.29
N ILE A 80 16.94 5.79 12.37
CA ILE A 80 16.42 4.43 12.66
C ILE A 80 17.29 3.73 13.72
N ASP A 81 18.61 3.83 13.61
CA ASP A 81 19.52 3.29 14.61
C ASP A 81 19.29 3.94 15.98
N GLY A 82 19.10 5.25 16.01
CA GLY A 82 18.80 5.99 17.24
C GLY A 82 17.47 5.57 17.87
N LEU A 83 16.45 5.36 17.09
CA LEU A 83 15.17 4.85 17.58
C LEU A 83 15.31 3.47 18.22
N SER A 84 16.05 2.59 17.56
CA SER A 84 16.32 1.24 18.08
C SER A 84 17.05 1.29 19.42
N LYS A 85 18.09 2.11 19.52
CA LYS A 85 18.89 2.28 20.74
C LYS A 85 18.13 2.96 21.87
N ALA A 86 17.20 3.86 21.54
CA ALA A 86 16.34 4.53 22.50
C ALA A 86 15.16 3.65 22.96
N GLY A 87 14.96 2.49 22.33
CA GLY A 87 13.85 1.59 22.64
C GLY A 87 12.49 2.11 22.19
N ILE A 88 12.46 2.99 21.20
CA ILE A 88 11.22 3.56 20.66
C ILE A 88 10.68 2.64 19.56
N GLU A 89 9.53 2.03 19.82
CA GLU A 89 8.87 1.09 18.89
C GLU A 89 7.66 1.73 18.23
N ILE A 90 7.90 2.66 17.33
CA ILE A 90 6.86 3.30 16.52
C ILE A 90 7.12 2.95 15.06
N ASP A 91 6.09 2.51 14.34
CA ASP A 91 6.24 2.14 12.95
C ASP A 91 6.43 3.36 12.04
N ARG A 92 6.89 3.11 10.83
CA ARG A 92 7.21 4.17 9.85
C ARG A 92 5.97 4.93 9.41
N LYS A 93 4.84 4.27 9.32
CA LYS A 93 3.57 4.90 8.96
C LYS A 93 3.19 5.99 9.95
N VAL A 94 3.21 5.66 11.23
CA VAL A 94 2.87 6.61 12.31
C VAL A 94 3.89 7.73 12.38
N LEU A 95 5.18 7.42 12.29
CA LEU A 95 6.24 8.42 12.29
C LEU A 95 6.12 9.41 11.13
N SER A 96 5.81 8.94 9.93
CA SER A 96 5.63 9.82 8.77
C SER A 96 4.40 10.72 8.93
N GLU A 97 3.34 10.20 9.53
CA GLU A 97 2.14 10.97 9.83
C GLU A 97 2.43 12.05 10.86
N LEU A 98 3.16 11.73 11.92
CA LEU A 98 3.58 12.69 12.95
C LEU A 98 4.47 13.79 12.36
N ALA A 99 5.35 13.45 11.45
CA ALA A 99 6.25 14.42 10.79
C ALA A 99 5.46 15.49 10.01
N ILE A 100 4.30 15.12 9.48
CA ILE A 100 3.44 16.04 8.71
C ILE A 100 2.45 16.77 9.62
N ALA A 101 1.72 16.01 10.46
CA ALA A 101 0.60 16.53 11.25
C ALA A 101 1.05 17.23 12.53
N GLN A 102 2.10 16.72 13.17
CA GLN A 102 2.60 17.24 14.44
C GLN A 102 4.13 17.35 14.42
N PRO A 103 4.67 18.35 13.71
CA PRO A 103 6.12 18.50 13.55
C PRO A 103 6.88 18.62 14.87
N ASP A 104 6.29 19.26 15.88
CA ASP A 104 6.93 19.47 17.18
C ASP A 104 7.08 18.14 17.95
N ALA A 105 6.04 17.30 17.91
CA ALA A 105 6.10 15.96 18.51
C ALA A 105 7.14 15.09 17.80
N PHE A 106 7.22 15.20 16.48
CA PHE A 106 8.23 14.49 15.68
C PHE A 106 9.66 14.96 16.03
N LYS A 107 9.87 16.26 16.18
CA LYS A 107 11.17 16.82 16.59
C LYS A 107 11.60 16.28 17.96
N ALA A 108 10.68 16.15 18.90
CA ALA A 108 10.98 15.57 20.21
C ALA A 108 11.47 14.12 20.09
N ILE A 109 10.86 13.33 19.19
CA ILE A 109 11.29 11.96 18.92
C ILE A 109 12.68 11.95 18.27
N VAL A 110 12.95 12.84 17.33
CA VAL A 110 14.23 12.96 16.66
C VAL A 110 15.33 13.30 17.67
N GLU A 111 15.08 14.22 18.60
CA GLU A 111 16.05 14.59 19.63
C GLU A 111 16.34 13.41 20.57
N LYS A 112 15.34 12.64 20.95
CA LYS A 112 15.56 11.41 21.73
C LYS A 112 16.41 10.39 20.97
N ALA A 113 16.15 10.23 19.68
CA ALA A 113 16.94 9.33 18.83
C ALA A 113 18.39 9.82 18.71
N LYS A 114 18.61 11.13 18.54
CA LYS A 114 19.94 11.72 18.51
C LYS A 114 20.70 11.48 19.80
N SER A 115 20.04 11.67 20.95
CA SER A 115 20.68 11.49 22.26
C SER A 115 21.09 10.05 22.54
N ALA A 116 20.43 9.09 21.91
CA ALA A 116 20.78 7.66 22.03
C ALA A 116 21.91 7.23 21.11
N LEU A 117 22.30 8.08 20.16
CA LEU A 117 23.39 7.78 19.22
C LEU A 117 24.74 8.14 19.83
N PRO A 118 25.82 7.37 19.49
CA PRO A 118 27.17 7.80 19.85
C PRO A 118 27.54 9.07 19.08
N ALA A 119 28.40 9.91 19.70
CA ALA A 119 28.91 11.10 19.04
C ALA A 119 29.64 10.72 17.75
N LEU A 120 29.49 11.54 16.71
CA LEU A 120 30.23 11.38 15.47
C LEU A 120 31.72 11.73 15.78
N ALA A 121 32.57 10.77 15.57
CA ALA A 121 33.99 10.98 15.64
C ALA A 121 34.45 11.83 14.45
#